data_b46c48761cfe368e19ab47e55bc39b71
#
_entry.id   b46c48761cfe368e19ab47e55bc39b71
#
_cell.length_a   1.000
_cell.length_b   1.000
_cell.length_c   1.000
_cell.angle_alpha   90.00
_cell.angle_beta   90.00
_cell.angle_gamma   90.00
#
_symmetry.space_group_name_H-M   'P 1'
#
loop_
_entity.id
_entity.type
_entity.pdbx_description
1 polymer ?
#
loop_
_entity_poly.entity_id
_entity_poly.type
_entity_poly.pdbx_seq_one_letter_code
_entity_poly.pdbx_strand_id
1 'polypeptide(L)'
;MNSSLTRRSLLYRSAAVVATVHTAGLTRVFGADARSKPGVQMYMVAAEFKKDPAGTLAKLAAIGYGYVEAFAMAITNIPEFKKMVADAGLGCPSGHFAFGFMPTEKVLDDAAALGVKYAVSSVLPAEQPKDSNQKSVDVGAVMQRMNHLTADDFKWMAAKANEIGDSAKKRGLEFAYHNHNVEFRKLPDGKTGYEILLKETDPALVKLEIDAGWVAAGGADPAALIAANADRVKLIHFKDFSTVTPPINELGPEAGGHIVDLGAGVAPLKAAYEAARKAGTEYFIVDHDPPFQEKTALEAASVDYAYVAGLMRA
;
A
#
# COMPACT_ATOMS: atom_id res chain seq x y z
N MET A 1 -7.68 -72.93 14.13
CA MET A 1 -8.81 -72.07 13.66
C MET A 1 -8.25 -70.90 12.86
N ASN A 2 -8.33 -71.02 11.53
CA ASN A 2 -7.83 -70.01 10.59
C ASN A 2 -8.90 -68.90 10.45
N SER A 3 -8.56 -67.66 10.66
CA SER A 3 -9.36 -66.53 10.22
C SER A 3 -8.62 -65.79 9.12
N SER A 4 -9.15 -65.92 7.92
CA SER A 4 -8.69 -65.30 6.68
C SER A 4 -8.95 -63.76 6.72
N LEU A 5 -7.88 -62.98 6.58
CA LEU A 5 -7.98 -61.54 6.31
C LEU A 5 -8.38 -61.31 4.86
N THR A 6 -9.56 -60.75 4.64
CA THR A 6 -10.06 -60.47 3.30
C THR A 6 -9.40 -59.22 2.67
N ARG A 7 -9.17 -59.28 1.35
CA ARG A 7 -8.50 -58.26 0.51
C ARG A 7 -9.20 -56.85 0.49
N ARG A 8 -10.24 -56.62 1.28
CA ARG A 8 -10.96 -55.35 1.36
C ARG A 8 -10.48 -54.38 2.44
N SER A 9 -9.60 -54.79 3.36
CA SER A 9 -9.06 -53.92 4.43
C SER A 9 -7.75 -53.22 4.06
N LEU A 10 -7.18 -53.47 2.86
CA LEU A 10 -5.89 -52.91 2.42
C LEU A 10 -6.04 -51.64 1.53
N LEU A 11 -7.27 -51.27 1.13
CA LEU A 11 -7.52 -50.15 0.22
C LEU A 11 -7.96 -48.85 0.90
N TYR A 12 -8.10 -48.83 2.24
CA TYR A 12 -8.53 -47.63 2.97
C TYR A 12 -7.42 -46.94 3.79
N ARG A 13 -6.16 -47.37 3.64
CA ARG A 13 -5.04 -46.70 4.37
C ARG A 13 -4.05 -45.94 3.48
N SER A 14 -4.31 -45.81 2.17
CA SER A 14 -3.40 -45.12 1.23
C SER A 14 -3.94 -43.78 0.70
N ALA A 15 -5.08 -43.26 1.21
CA ALA A 15 -5.69 -42.03 0.70
C ALA A 15 -5.61 -40.83 1.66
N ALA A 16 -4.82 -40.91 2.73
CA ALA A 16 -4.77 -39.84 3.75
C ALA A 16 -3.42 -39.14 3.90
N VAL A 17 -2.50 -39.25 2.92
CA VAL A 17 -1.14 -38.64 3.04
C VAL A 17 -0.79 -37.68 1.89
N VAL A 18 -1.71 -37.28 1.03
CA VAL A 18 -1.38 -36.37 -0.12
C VAL A 18 -2.00 -34.98 -0.01
N ALA A 19 -2.69 -34.62 1.09
CA ALA A 19 -3.38 -33.33 1.17
C ALA A 19 -2.76 -32.28 2.11
N THR A 20 -1.51 -32.45 2.58
CA THR A 20 -0.93 -31.51 3.58
C THR A 20 0.43 -30.93 3.22
N VAL A 21 0.82 -30.88 1.96
CA VAL A 21 2.18 -30.38 1.58
C VAL A 21 2.14 -29.06 0.79
N HIS A 22 0.99 -28.47 0.51
CA HIS A 22 0.95 -27.25 -0.34
C HIS A 22 0.60 -25.93 0.39
N THR A 23 0.44 -25.91 1.71
CA THR A 23 0.18 -24.66 2.44
C THR A 23 1.31 -24.21 3.38
N ALA A 24 2.36 -25.00 3.54
CA ALA A 24 3.47 -24.68 4.45
C ALA A 24 4.64 -23.94 3.78
N GLY A 25 4.58 -23.68 2.47
CA GLY A 25 5.70 -23.12 1.68
C GLY A 25 5.67 -21.60 1.52
N LEU A 26 4.55 -20.92 1.74
CA LEU A 26 4.41 -19.49 1.44
C LEU A 26 4.45 -18.57 2.69
N THR A 27 4.41 -19.12 3.89
CA THR A 27 4.35 -18.31 5.14
C THR A 27 5.72 -18.07 5.79
N ARG A 28 6.83 -18.42 5.17
CA ARG A 28 8.18 -18.33 5.78
C ARG A 28 9.10 -17.26 5.21
N VAL A 29 8.62 -16.35 4.38
CA VAL A 29 9.49 -15.27 3.86
C VAL A 29 9.51 -14.03 4.78
N PHE A 30 8.54 -13.89 5.68
CA PHE A 30 8.50 -12.76 6.61
C PHE A 30 8.40 -13.30 8.03
N GLY A 31 9.47 -13.17 8.82
CA GLY A 31 9.44 -13.55 10.24
C GLY A 31 8.31 -12.80 10.97
N ALA A 32 7.67 -13.45 11.94
CA ALA A 32 6.66 -12.85 12.82
C ALA A 32 7.16 -11.55 13.48
N ASP A 33 8.48 -11.36 13.54
CA ASP A 33 9.16 -10.20 14.10
C ASP A 33 9.10 -8.95 13.19
N ALA A 34 8.95 -9.12 11.86
CA ALA A 34 8.87 -7.96 10.94
C ALA A 34 7.60 -7.13 11.14
N ARG A 35 6.47 -7.75 11.49
CA ARG A 35 5.20 -7.04 11.76
C ARG A 35 5.17 -6.26 13.06
N SER A 36 6.10 -6.53 13.96
CA SER A 36 6.25 -5.79 15.22
C SER A 36 6.98 -4.44 15.06
N LYS A 37 7.44 -4.14 13.84
CA LYS A 37 8.19 -2.93 13.49
C LYS A 37 7.46 -2.17 12.39
N PRO A 38 7.65 -0.84 12.30
CA PRO A 38 7.14 -0.07 11.16
C PRO A 38 7.80 -0.46 9.85
N GLY A 39 7.09 -0.23 8.74
CA GLY A 39 7.63 -0.21 7.39
C GLY A 39 7.88 1.20 6.89
N VAL A 40 8.46 1.30 5.70
CA VAL A 40 8.68 2.57 5.01
C VAL A 40 8.34 2.44 3.51
N GLN A 41 7.64 3.44 2.98
CA GLN A 41 7.40 3.56 1.55
C GLN A 41 8.70 3.99 0.83
N MET A 42 9.12 3.22 -0.17
CA MET A 42 10.40 3.44 -0.84
C MET A 42 10.44 4.69 -1.73
N TYR A 43 9.29 5.30 -2.04
CA TYR A 43 9.27 6.59 -2.73
C TYR A 43 10.02 7.66 -1.94
N MET A 44 9.90 7.65 -0.61
CA MET A 44 10.62 8.54 0.29
C MET A 44 12.15 8.56 0.06
N VAL A 45 12.73 7.42 -0.23
CA VAL A 45 14.19 7.25 -0.42
C VAL A 45 14.57 6.90 -1.87
N ALA A 46 13.70 7.18 -2.84
CA ALA A 46 13.90 6.77 -4.23
C ALA A 46 15.19 7.35 -4.84
N ALA A 47 15.57 8.56 -4.47
CA ALA A 47 16.79 9.21 -4.96
C ALA A 47 18.07 8.54 -4.41
N GLU A 48 18.07 8.17 -3.14
CA GLU A 48 19.16 7.43 -2.47
C GLU A 48 19.23 6.00 -3.01
N PHE A 49 18.08 5.34 -3.13
CA PHE A 49 17.99 3.99 -3.69
C PHE A 49 18.52 3.91 -5.12
N LYS A 50 18.23 4.90 -5.96
CA LYS A 50 18.77 4.97 -7.32
C LYS A 50 20.31 5.05 -7.35
N LYS A 51 20.94 5.68 -6.35
CA LYS A 51 22.41 5.86 -6.27
C LYS A 51 23.09 4.63 -5.69
N ASP A 52 22.52 4.07 -4.62
CA ASP A 52 23.06 2.94 -3.86
C ASP A 52 21.93 2.07 -3.33
N PRO A 53 21.39 1.14 -4.14
CA PRO A 53 20.23 0.32 -3.76
C PRO A 53 20.48 -0.49 -2.48
N ALA A 54 21.56 -1.26 -2.45
CA ALA A 54 21.87 -2.14 -1.32
C ALA A 54 22.22 -1.35 -0.04
N GLY A 55 23.01 -0.30 -0.16
CA GLY A 55 23.36 0.57 0.97
C GLY A 55 22.15 1.32 1.53
N THR A 56 21.19 1.72 0.69
CA THR A 56 19.96 2.36 1.15
C THR A 56 19.11 1.39 1.97
N LEU A 57 18.90 0.16 1.49
CA LEU A 57 18.16 -0.86 2.23
C LEU A 57 18.84 -1.23 3.54
N ALA A 58 20.16 -1.37 3.55
CA ALA A 58 20.94 -1.63 4.77
C ALA A 58 20.78 -0.50 5.81
N LYS A 59 20.75 0.77 5.37
CA LYS A 59 20.52 1.93 6.26
C LYS A 59 19.11 1.94 6.82
N LEU A 60 18.08 1.63 6.02
CA LEU A 60 16.70 1.51 6.51
C LEU A 60 16.58 0.39 7.57
N ALA A 61 17.21 -0.76 7.34
CA ALA A 61 17.26 -1.84 8.32
C ALA A 61 18.01 -1.40 9.60
N ALA A 62 19.12 -0.65 9.48
CA ALA A 62 19.89 -0.13 10.62
C ALA A 62 19.12 0.92 11.44
N ILE A 63 18.25 1.74 10.80
CA ILE A 63 17.30 2.63 11.48
C ILE A 63 16.32 1.81 12.34
N GLY A 64 15.93 0.61 11.88
CA GLY A 64 15.08 -0.30 12.63
C GLY A 64 13.83 -0.76 11.89
N TYR A 65 13.58 -0.30 10.67
CA TYR A 65 12.44 -0.74 9.85
C TYR A 65 12.41 -2.25 9.71
N GLY A 66 11.21 -2.83 9.75
CA GLY A 66 11.01 -4.28 9.58
C GLY A 66 10.78 -4.67 8.13
N TYR A 67 10.26 -3.75 7.34
CA TYR A 67 9.92 -3.99 5.94
C TYR A 67 9.91 -2.69 5.14
N VAL A 68 9.96 -2.85 3.83
CA VAL A 68 9.75 -1.77 2.86
C VAL A 68 8.47 -2.02 2.10
N GLU A 69 7.79 -0.97 1.73
CA GLU A 69 6.81 -1.00 0.67
C GLU A 69 7.47 -0.60 -0.63
N ALA A 70 7.39 -1.48 -1.63
CA ALA A 70 8.09 -1.27 -2.89
C ALA A 70 7.52 -0.10 -3.68
N PHE A 71 8.37 0.74 -4.24
CA PHE A 71 8.00 1.68 -5.29
C PHE A 71 8.40 1.07 -6.64
N ALA A 72 7.45 0.36 -7.27
CA ALA A 72 7.73 -0.52 -8.41
C ALA A 72 8.37 0.22 -9.60
N MET A 73 8.08 1.52 -9.79
CA MET A 73 8.69 2.32 -10.86
C MET A 73 10.20 2.56 -10.67
N ALA A 74 10.74 2.37 -9.48
CA ALA A 74 12.17 2.45 -9.21
C ALA A 74 12.89 1.10 -9.34
N ILE A 75 12.16 0.00 -9.55
CA ILE A 75 12.70 -1.36 -9.58
C ILE A 75 12.86 -1.80 -11.04
N THR A 76 14.09 -1.94 -11.50
CA THR A 76 14.41 -2.39 -12.86
C THR A 76 14.65 -3.89 -12.97
N ASN A 77 14.98 -4.55 -11.84
CA ASN A 77 15.27 -5.98 -11.77
C ASN A 77 14.66 -6.59 -10.50
N ILE A 78 13.52 -7.25 -10.63
CA ILE A 78 12.77 -7.82 -9.51
C ILE A 78 13.59 -8.89 -8.73
N PRO A 79 14.22 -9.89 -9.36
CA PRO A 79 15.05 -10.87 -8.66
C PRO A 79 16.17 -10.24 -7.83
N GLU A 80 16.85 -9.25 -8.38
CA GLU A 80 17.93 -8.53 -7.70
C GLU A 80 17.39 -7.72 -6.51
N PHE A 81 16.30 -7.00 -6.70
CA PHE A 81 15.64 -6.26 -5.63
C PHE A 81 15.22 -7.17 -4.47
N LYS A 82 14.57 -8.31 -4.77
CA LYS A 82 14.22 -9.30 -3.74
C LYS A 82 15.44 -9.77 -2.94
N LYS A 83 16.52 -10.04 -3.65
CA LYS A 83 17.76 -10.47 -2.99
C LYS A 83 18.30 -9.37 -2.07
N MET A 84 18.37 -8.12 -2.53
CA MET A 84 18.85 -7.00 -1.72
C MET A 84 17.98 -6.76 -0.48
N VAL A 85 16.65 -6.83 -0.60
CA VAL A 85 15.72 -6.72 0.54
C VAL A 85 15.96 -7.83 1.55
N ALA A 86 16.12 -9.08 1.08
CA ALA A 86 16.40 -10.22 1.95
C ALA A 86 17.77 -10.13 2.62
N ASP A 87 18.81 -9.73 1.89
CA ASP A 87 20.17 -9.54 2.42
C ASP A 87 20.22 -8.44 3.50
N ALA A 88 19.37 -7.42 3.39
CA ALA A 88 19.20 -6.38 4.40
C ALA A 88 18.37 -6.84 5.61
N GLY A 89 17.77 -8.04 5.58
CA GLY A 89 16.89 -8.55 6.63
C GLY A 89 15.53 -7.87 6.69
N LEU A 90 15.11 -7.23 5.60
CA LEU A 90 13.82 -6.54 5.47
C LEU A 90 12.76 -7.46 4.84
N GLY A 91 11.48 -7.19 5.16
CA GLY A 91 10.33 -7.71 4.41
C GLY A 91 9.93 -6.80 3.25
N CYS A 92 9.06 -7.31 2.35
CA CYS A 92 8.39 -6.50 1.33
C CYS A 92 6.96 -7.02 1.13
N PRO A 93 6.02 -6.68 2.03
CA PRO A 93 4.65 -7.21 1.99
C PRO A 93 3.77 -6.55 0.95
N SER A 94 4.10 -5.35 0.52
CA SER A 94 3.31 -4.51 -0.38
C SER A 94 4.18 -3.71 -1.34
N GLY A 95 3.55 -3.10 -2.31
CA GLY A 95 4.21 -2.17 -3.21
C GLY A 95 3.21 -1.35 -4.01
N HIS A 96 3.58 -0.11 -4.32
CA HIS A 96 2.87 0.76 -5.24
C HIS A 96 3.25 0.44 -6.68
N PHE A 97 2.27 0.04 -7.46
CA PHE A 97 2.44 -0.39 -8.85
C PHE A 97 1.75 0.56 -9.82
N ALA A 98 2.28 0.64 -11.04
CA ALA A 98 1.84 1.57 -12.08
C ALA A 98 0.56 1.10 -12.80
N PHE A 99 -0.51 0.79 -12.05
CA PHE A 99 -1.81 0.47 -12.64
C PHE A 99 -2.35 1.64 -13.48
N GLY A 100 -2.90 1.32 -14.65
CA GLY A 100 -3.38 2.34 -15.60
C GLY A 100 -2.29 2.99 -16.45
N PHE A 101 -1.01 2.83 -16.10
CA PHE A 101 0.15 3.27 -16.89
C PHE A 101 0.75 2.13 -17.71
N MET A 102 0.51 0.89 -17.28
CA MET A 102 0.94 -0.33 -17.94
C MET A 102 -0.22 -1.33 -17.99
N PRO A 103 -0.17 -2.35 -18.88
CA PRO A 103 -1.16 -3.41 -18.90
C PRO A 103 -1.32 -4.08 -17.53
N THR A 104 -2.52 -4.16 -17.00
CA THR A 104 -2.84 -4.69 -15.67
C THR A 104 -2.23 -6.08 -15.43
N GLU A 105 -2.32 -6.97 -16.43
CA GLU A 105 -1.78 -8.33 -16.33
C GLU A 105 -0.27 -8.33 -16.08
N LYS A 106 0.48 -7.49 -16.81
CA LYS A 106 1.93 -7.36 -16.60
C LYS A 106 2.25 -6.82 -15.21
N VAL A 107 1.51 -5.80 -14.76
CA VAL A 107 1.69 -5.21 -13.42
C VAL A 107 1.48 -6.25 -12.33
N LEU A 108 0.44 -7.08 -12.46
CA LEU A 108 0.13 -8.14 -11.51
C LEU A 108 1.15 -9.30 -11.57
N ASP A 109 1.66 -9.61 -12.76
CA ASP A 109 2.73 -10.60 -12.91
C ASP A 109 4.04 -10.13 -12.24
N ASP A 110 4.37 -8.84 -12.37
CA ASP A 110 5.51 -8.21 -11.68
C ASP A 110 5.31 -8.22 -10.15
N ALA A 111 4.11 -7.91 -9.66
CA ALA A 111 3.76 -7.96 -8.24
C ALA A 111 3.88 -9.40 -7.68
N ALA A 112 3.38 -10.39 -8.42
CA ALA A 112 3.50 -11.80 -8.05
C ALA A 112 4.97 -12.26 -8.06
N ALA A 113 5.75 -11.86 -9.06
CA ALA A 113 7.19 -12.15 -9.13
C ALA A 113 7.96 -11.51 -7.98
N LEU A 114 7.57 -10.29 -7.57
CA LEU A 114 8.13 -9.62 -6.40
C LEU A 114 7.77 -10.39 -5.12
N GLY A 115 6.61 -11.05 -5.08
CA GLY A 115 6.17 -11.87 -3.95
C GLY A 115 5.48 -11.05 -2.86
N VAL A 116 4.93 -9.88 -3.19
CA VAL A 116 4.13 -9.07 -2.27
C VAL A 116 2.80 -9.76 -1.99
N LYS A 117 2.20 -9.46 -0.85
CA LYS A 117 0.81 -9.81 -0.55
C LYS A 117 -0.15 -8.79 -1.17
N TYR A 118 0.18 -7.51 -1.03
CA TYR A 118 -0.66 -6.41 -1.47
C TYR A 118 -0.05 -5.70 -2.68
N ALA A 119 -0.78 -5.69 -3.80
CA ALA A 119 -0.51 -4.84 -4.95
C ALA A 119 -1.33 -3.56 -4.78
N VAL A 120 -0.64 -2.44 -4.53
CA VAL A 120 -1.28 -1.16 -4.21
C VAL A 120 -1.29 -0.24 -5.42
N SER A 121 -2.37 0.52 -5.59
CA SER A 121 -2.44 1.65 -6.51
C SER A 121 -2.80 2.92 -5.77
N SER A 122 -1.96 3.93 -5.89
CA SER A 122 -2.21 5.29 -5.38
C SER A 122 -2.82 6.21 -6.45
N VAL A 123 -2.81 5.78 -7.71
CA VAL A 123 -3.38 6.50 -8.84
C VAL A 123 -4.01 5.49 -9.79
N LEU A 124 -5.34 5.58 -9.95
CA LEU A 124 -6.03 4.97 -11.05
C LEU A 124 -6.42 6.09 -12.01
N PRO A 125 -5.73 6.22 -13.16
CA PRO A 125 -6.08 7.26 -14.12
C PRO A 125 -7.53 7.08 -14.54
N ALA A 126 -8.27 8.18 -14.57
CA ALA A 126 -9.60 8.23 -15.14
C ALA A 126 -9.57 7.76 -16.60
N GLU A 127 -10.73 7.40 -17.15
CA GLU A 127 -10.83 6.89 -18.52
C GLU A 127 -10.04 7.78 -19.49
N GLN A 128 -9.06 7.17 -20.17
CA GLN A 128 -8.27 7.87 -21.19
C GLN A 128 -9.18 8.18 -22.38
N PRO A 129 -9.12 9.39 -22.97
CA PRO A 129 -9.79 9.66 -24.23
C PRO A 129 -9.33 8.64 -25.29
N LYS A 130 -10.30 8.04 -26.02
CA LYS A 130 -10.05 6.96 -27.00
C LYS A 130 -9.07 7.34 -28.13
N ASP A 131 -8.79 8.64 -28.30
CA ASP A 131 -7.95 9.18 -29.36
C ASP A 131 -6.51 9.50 -28.90
N SER A 132 -6.09 9.09 -27.72
CA SER A 132 -4.72 9.36 -27.28
C SER A 132 -3.72 8.45 -28.01
N ASN A 133 -3.12 8.94 -29.09
CA ASN A 133 -1.92 8.39 -29.72
C ASN A 133 -0.66 8.49 -28.79
N GLN A 134 -0.85 8.72 -27.51
CA GLN A 134 0.21 8.92 -26.55
C GLN A 134 0.93 7.60 -26.26
N LYS A 135 2.15 7.49 -26.76
CA LYS A 135 3.04 6.32 -26.54
C LYS A 135 3.64 6.26 -25.12
N SER A 136 3.46 7.32 -24.33
CA SER A 136 3.91 7.39 -22.92
C SER A 136 2.91 8.19 -22.10
N VAL A 137 2.65 7.76 -20.88
CA VAL A 137 1.77 8.48 -19.95
C VAL A 137 2.57 9.63 -19.33
N ASP A 138 2.09 10.85 -19.49
CA ASP A 138 2.61 12.02 -18.78
C ASP A 138 2.09 11.99 -17.33
N VAL A 139 2.97 11.62 -16.39
CA VAL A 139 2.64 11.53 -14.96
C VAL A 139 2.17 12.90 -14.43
N GLY A 140 2.79 14.01 -14.87
CA GLY A 140 2.39 15.35 -14.46
C GLY A 140 0.96 15.68 -14.88
N ALA A 141 0.58 15.34 -16.12
CA ALA A 141 -0.78 15.53 -16.62
C ALA A 141 -1.79 14.65 -15.85
N VAL A 142 -1.42 13.43 -15.49
CA VAL A 142 -2.27 12.56 -14.67
C VAL A 142 -2.49 13.15 -13.29
N MET A 143 -1.44 13.62 -12.62
CA MET A 143 -1.54 14.26 -11.29
C MET A 143 -2.39 15.52 -11.34
N GLN A 144 -2.25 16.36 -12.38
CA GLN A 144 -3.12 17.52 -12.56
C GLN A 144 -4.58 17.12 -12.79
N ARG A 145 -4.84 16.05 -13.56
CA ARG A 145 -6.19 15.55 -13.75
C ARG A 145 -6.86 15.08 -12.46
N MET A 146 -6.09 14.51 -11.54
CA MET A 146 -6.63 14.10 -10.24
C MET A 146 -7.26 15.26 -9.46
N ASN A 147 -6.77 16.47 -9.63
CA ASN A 147 -7.36 17.67 -9.02
C ASN A 147 -8.75 18.03 -9.59
N HIS A 148 -9.15 17.43 -10.72
CA HIS A 148 -10.39 17.76 -11.43
C HIS A 148 -11.31 16.55 -11.64
N LEU A 149 -11.13 15.46 -10.86
CA LEU A 149 -11.98 14.26 -10.97
C LEU A 149 -13.44 14.58 -10.67
N THR A 150 -14.31 14.00 -11.48
CA THR A 150 -15.76 14.07 -11.37
C THR A 150 -16.34 12.83 -10.69
N ALA A 151 -17.63 12.85 -10.37
CA ALA A 151 -18.32 11.68 -9.82
C ALA A 151 -18.26 10.47 -10.79
N ASP A 152 -18.29 10.70 -12.10
CA ASP A 152 -18.22 9.62 -13.08
C ASP A 152 -16.79 9.08 -13.22
N ASP A 153 -15.77 9.92 -13.08
CA ASP A 153 -14.39 9.45 -12.98
C ASP A 153 -14.21 8.51 -11.78
N PHE A 154 -14.75 8.84 -10.60
CA PHE A 154 -14.66 7.99 -9.41
C PHE A 154 -15.42 6.67 -9.57
N LYS A 155 -16.57 6.66 -10.23
CA LYS A 155 -17.30 5.41 -10.57
C LYS A 155 -16.48 4.54 -11.53
N TRP A 156 -15.85 5.16 -12.53
CA TRP A 156 -14.96 4.44 -13.46
C TRP A 156 -13.77 3.85 -12.73
N MET A 157 -13.13 4.63 -11.84
CA MET A 157 -12.01 4.16 -11.01
C MET A 157 -12.42 2.99 -10.12
N ALA A 158 -13.61 3.03 -9.53
CA ALA A 158 -14.14 1.95 -8.71
C ALA A 158 -14.37 0.66 -9.53
N ALA A 159 -14.95 0.78 -10.72
CA ALA A 159 -15.12 -0.35 -11.63
C ALA A 159 -13.76 -0.96 -12.00
N LYS A 160 -12.77 -0.10 -12.31
CA LYS A 160 -11.42 -0.53 -12.63
C LYS A 160 -10.71 -1.18 -11.44
N ALA A 161 -10.89 -0.66 -10.24
CA ALA A 161 -10.37 -1.26 -9.01
C ALA A 161 -10.93 -2.69 -8.79
N ASN A 162 -12.23 -2.89 -9.03
CA ASN A 162 -12.85 -4.21 -8.96
C ASN A 162 -12.26 -5.18 -9.99
N GLU A 163 -12.07 -4.76 -11.26
CA GLU A 163 -11.41 -5.58 -12.29
C GLU A 163 -9.98 -5.99 -11.91
N ILE A 164 -9.20 -5.03 -11.38
CA ILE A 164 -7.83 -5.29 -10.91
C ILE A 164 -7.86 -6.26 -9.73
N GLY A 165 -8.77 -6.05 -8.77
CA GLY A 165 -8.92 -6.91 -7.60
C GLY A 165 -9.27 -8.36 -7.96
N ASP A 166 -10.17 -8.57 -8.93
CA ASP A 166 -10.50 -9.91 -9.44
C ASP A 166 -9.29 -10.57 -10.12
N SER A 167 -8.54 -9.82 -10.93
CA SER A 167 -7.32 -10.31 -11.60
C SER A 167 -6.19 -10.59 -10.59
N ALA A 168 -6.04 -9.76 -9.55
CA ALA A 168 -5.08 -9.96 -8.47
C ALA A 168 -5.38 -11.24 -7.67
N LYS A 169 -6.64 -11.45 -7.30
CA LYS A 169 -7.09 -12.64 -6.58
C LYS A 169 -6.78 -13.93 -7.30
N LYS A 170 -6.88 -13.97 -8.64
CA LYS A 170 -6.52 -15.13 -9.47
C LYS A 170 -5.03 -15.48 -9.39
N ARG A 171 -4.19 -14.54 -8.98
CA ARG A 171 -2.73 -14.71 -8.78
C ARG A 171 -2.33 -14.89 -7.32
N GLY A 172 -3.31 -14.98 -6.40
CA GLY A 172 -3.06 -15.08 -4.96
C GLY A 172 -2.59 -13.77 -4.33
N LEU A 173 -2.81 -12.64 -5.03
CA LEU A 173 -2.56 -11.29 -4.53
C LEU A 173 -3.85 -10.66 -4.00
N GLU A 174 -3.71 -9.67 -3.13
CA GLU A 174 -4.77 -8.75 -2.75
C GLU A 174 -4.49 -7.37 -3.38
N PHE A 175 -5.50 -6.76 -3.99
CA PHE A 175 -5.41 -5.39 -4.47
C PHE A 175 -5.82 -4.43 -3.36
N ALA A 176 -5.06 -3.34 -3.17
CA ALA A 176 -5.41 -2.27 -2.25
C ALA A 176 -5.39 -0.90 -2.95
N TYR A 177 -6.34 -0.04 -2.59
CA TYR A 177 -6.39 1.34 -3.03
C TYR A 177 -5.82 2.25 -1.95
N HIS A 178 -4.88 3.11 -2.34
CA HIS A 178 -4.27 4.14 -1.51
C HIS A 178 -4.85 5.51 -1.87
N ASN A 179 -5.33 6.24 -0.86
CA ASN A 179 -5.92 7.55 -1.04
C ASN A 179 -4.89 8.69 -0.95
N HIS A 180 -5.25 9.80 -1.61
CA HIS A 180 -4.70 11.13 -1.35
C HIS A 180 -5.78 12.05 -0.76
N ASN A 181 -5.53 13.36 -0.77
CA ASN A 181 -6.47 14.37 -0.28
C ASN A 181 -7.60 14.68 -1.26
N VAL A 182 -7.35 14.58 -2.56
CA VAL A 182 -8.29 14.97 -3.63
C VAL A 182 -9.59 14.18 -3.61
N GLU A 183 -9.58 12.95 -3.13
CA GLU A 183 -10.75 12.10 -2.99
C GLU A 183 -11.72 12.60 -1.92
N PHE A 184 -11.27 13.45 -1.00
CA PHE A 184 -12.10 14.01 0.09
C PHE A 184 -12.70 15.37 -0.27
N ARG A 185 -12.32 15.96 -1.40
CA ARG A 185 -12.94 17.17 -1.91
C ARG A 185 -14.43 16.95 -2.20
N LYS A 186 -15.26 17.92 -1.78
CA LYS A 186 -16.70 17.87 -2.06
C LYS A 186 -16.98 18.07 -3.55
N LEU A 187 -17.74 17.16 -4.11
CA LEU A 187 -18.29 17.23 -5.46
C LEU A 187 -19.58 18.10 -5.47
N PRO A 188 -20.09 18.47 -6.67
CA PRO A 188 -21.29 19.32 -6.77
C PRO A 188 -22.54 18.78 -6.07
N ASP A 189 -22.66 17.46 -5.89
CA ASP A 189 -23.75 16.81 -5.15
C ASP A 189 -23.52 16.73 -3.63
N GLY A 190 -22.41 17.30 -3.13
CA GLY A 190 -22.02 17.32 -1.74
C GLY A 190 -21.32 16.08 -1.22
N LYS A 191 -21.22 15.02 -2.03
CA LYS A 191 -20.44 13.80 -1.70
C LYS A 191 -18.96 14.02 -1.98
N THR A 192 -18.15 13.12 -1.45
CA THR A 192 -16.73 13.02 -1.81
C THR A 192 -16.49 11.92 -2.82
N GLY A 193 -15.38 12.00 -3.55
CA GLY A 193 -14.96 10.93 -4.43
C GLY A 193 -14.67 9.64 -3.65
N TYR A 194 -14.15 9.76 -2.43
CA TYR A 194 -13.86 8.61 -1.58
C TYR A 194 -15.13 7.86 -1.16
N GLU A 195 -16.23 8.59 -0.85
CA GLU A 195 -17.54 7.97 -0.58
C GLU A 195 -18.06 7.15 -1.79
N ILE A 196 -17.82 7.66 -3.01
CA ILE A 196 -18.18 6.91 -4.24
C ILE A 196 -17.31 5.66 -4.37
N LEU A 197 -15.99 5.77 -4.21
CA LEU A 197 -15.07 4.62 -4.27
C LEU A 197 -15.46 3.54 -3.25
N LEU A 198 -15.74 3.92 -2.00
CA LEU A 198 -16.15 2.96 -0.97
C LEU A 198 -17.45 2.24 -1.32
N LYS A 199 -18.42 2.95 -1.91
CA LYS A 199 -19.74 2.40 -2.24
C LYS A 199 -19.70 1.49 -3.46
N GLU A 200 -18.94 1.85 -4.48
CA GLU A 200 -18.95 1.18 -5.79
C GLU A 200 -17.90 0.07 -5.90
N THR A 201 -16.97 -0.05 -4.92
CA THR A 201 -15.99 -1.13 -4.90
C THR A 201 -16.45 -2.31 -4.06
N ASP A 202 -16.18 -3.53 -4.53
CA ASP A 202 -16.42 -4.77 -3.79
C ASP A 202 -15.38 -4.95 -2.67
N PRO A 203 -15.78 -4.99 -1.39
CA PRO A 203 -14.86 -5.18 -0.26
C PRO A 203 -14.11 -6.52 -0.29
N ALA A 204 -14.63 -7.52 -1.01
CA ALA A 204 -13.93 -8.79 -1.20
C ALA A 204 -12.75 -8.68 -2.18
N LEU A 205 -12.80 -7.72 -3.11
CA LEU A 205 -11.82 -7.52 -4.18
C LEU A 205 -10.86 -6.36 -3.89
N VAL A 206 -11.35 -5.28 -3.26
CA VAL A 206 -10.58 -4.04 -3.06
C VAL A 206 -10.38 -3.80 -1.57
N LYS A 207 -9.14 -3.96 -1.11
CA LYS A 207 -8.70 -3.57 0.23
C LYS A 207 -8.31 -2.09 0.24
N LEU A 208 -8.07 -1.57 1.43
CA LEU A 208 -7.70 -0.16 1.62
C LEU A 208 -6.33 -0.06 2.28
N GLU A 209 -5.52 0.78 1.71
CA GLU A 209 -4.36 1.38 2.34
C GLU A 209 -4.71 2.83 2.63
N ILE A 210 -4.93 3.14 3.91
CA ILE A 210 -5.33 4.48 4.32
C ILE A 210 -4.09 5.34 4.59
N ASP A 211 -3.88 6.39 3.80
CA ASP A 211 -2.95 7.45 4.21
C ASP A 211 -3.67 8.42 5.16
N ALA A 212 -3.35 8.30 6.45
CA ALA A 212 -4.01 9.06 7.50
C ALA A 212 -3.73 10.57 7.41
N GLY A 213 -2.55 10.94 6.92
CA GLY A 213 -2.18 12.34 6.71
C GLY A 213 -2.98 12.97 5.57
N TRP A 214 -3.06 12.29 4.43
CA TRP A 214 -3.86 12.79 3.30
C TRP A 214 -5.36 12.84 3.60
N VAL A 215 -5.89 11.89 4.39
CA VAL A 215 -7.29 11.97 4.88
C VAL A 215 -7.50 13.24 5.69
N ALA A 216 -6.61 13.53 6.65
CA ALA A 216 -6.69 14.72 7.48
C ALA A 216 -6.51 16.00 6.65
N ALA A 217 -5.54 16.03 5.74
CA ALA A 217 -5.30 17.15 4.83
C ALA A 217 -6.53 17.45 3.95
N GLY A 218 -7.23 16.41 3.48
CA GLY A 218 -8.48 16.53 2.74
C GLY A 218 -9.70 16.93 3.60
N GLY A 219 -9.51 17.14 4.90
CA GLY A 219 -10.54 17.60 5.83
C GLY A 219 -11.46 16.51 6.39
N ALA A 220 -11.05 15.24 6.30
CA ALA A 220 -11.77 14.10 6.88
C ALA A 220 -11.08 13.57 8.15
N ASP A 221 -11.80 12.80 8.96
CA ASP A 221 -11.26 12.15 10.16
C ASP A 221 -10.72 10.73 9.81
N PRO A 222 -9.38 10.52 9.84
CA PRO A 222 -8.80 9.23 9.51
C PRO A 222 -9.20 8.12 10.49
N ALA A 223 -9.37 8.42 11.78
CA ALA A 223 -9.74 7.40 12.76
C ALA A 223 -11.18 6.94 12.54
N ALA A 224 -12.10 7.86 12.27
CA ALA A 224 -13.49 7.54 11.94
C ALA A 224 -13.58 6.75 10.62
N LEU A 225 -12.81 7.14 9.59
CA LEU A 225 -12.77 6.45 8.31
C LEU A 225 -12.28 5.01 8.46
N ILE A 226 -11.19 4.79 9.19
CA ILE A 226 -10.63 3.46 9.48
C ILE A 226 -11.65 2.61 10.24
N ALA A 227 -12.27 3.15 11.29
CA ALA A 227 -13.24 2.42 12.10
C ALA A 227 -14.47 2.00 11.28
N ALA A 228 -14.96 2.85 10.37
CA ALA A 228 -16.10 2.56 9.50
C ALA A 228 -15.77 1.50 8.42
N ASN A 229 -14.50 1.24 8.13
CA ASN A 229 -14.04 0.32 7.08
C ASN A 229 -13.07 -0.75 7.60
N ALA A 230 -13.18 -1.13 8.88
CA ALA A 230 -12.24 -1.99 9.58
C ALA A 230 -11.91 -3.30 8.83
N ASP A 231 -12.89 -3.95 8.23
CA ASP A 231 -12.72 -5.21 7.50
C ASP A 231 -11.86 -5.07 6.23
N ARG A 232 -11.79 -3.85 5.68
CA ARG A 232 -11.10 -3.54 4.42
C ARG A 232 -9.72 -2.95 4.64
N VAL A 233 -9.48 -2.21 5.73
CA VAL A 233 -8.21 -1.52 6.00
C VAL A 233 -7.15 -2.53 6.39
N LYS A 234 -6.19 -2.77 5.50
CA LYS A 234 -5.10 -3.74 5.66
C LYS A 234 -3.75 -3.08 5.88
N LEU A 235 -3.58 -1.87 5.34
CA LEU A 235 -2.37 -1.08 5.46
C LEU A 235 -2.74 0.35 5.88
N ILE A 236 -1.82 1.02 6.57
CA ILE A 236 -1.95 2.43 6.90
C ILE A 236 -0.62 3.13 6.60
N HIS A 237 -0.69 4.28 5.93
CA HIS A 237 0.40 5.22 5.78
C HIS A 237 0.31 6.33 6.83
N PHE A 238 1.44 6.63 7.42
CA PHE A 238 1.62 7.77 8.32
C PHE A 238 2.35 8.88 7.58
N LYS A 239 1.66 9.97 7.39
CA LYS A 239 2.16 11.22 6.81
C LYS A 239 1.64 12.36 7.67
N ASP A 240 2.44 13.39 7.92
CA ASP A 240 2.04 14.50 8.77
C ASP A 240 2.12 15.83 8.02
N PHE A 241 1.29 16.77 8.43
CA PHE A 241 1.14 18.07 7.79
C PHE A 241 1.24 19.19 8.80
N SER A 242 1.95 20.25 8.46
CA SER A 242 2.06 21.47 9.29
C SER A 242 0.70 22.18 9.49
N THR A 243 -0.25 21.97 8.58
CA THR A 243 -1.63 22.41 8.66
C THR A 243 -2.57 21.48 7.91
N VAL A 244 -3.81 21.36 8.38
CA VAL A 244 -4.91 20.66 7.70
C VAL A 244 -6.17 21.52 7.66
N THR A 245 -6.04 22.82 8.01
CA THR A 245 -7.15 23.80 8.03
C THR A 245 -6.67 25.11 7.44
N PRO A 246 -7.31 25.62 6.36
CA PRO A 246 -8.40 24.97 5.61
C PRO A 246 -7.95 23.66 4.95
N PRO A 247 -8.89 22.76 4.54
CA PRO A 247 -8.55 21.55 3.84
C PRO A 247 -7.75 21.80 2.57
N ILE A 248 -6.75 20.97 2.33
CA ILE A 248 -5.93 20.98 1.10
C ILE A 248 -6.65 20.11 0.08
N ASN A 249 -7.17 20.71 -0.98
CA ASN A 249 -8.05 20.03 -1.95
C ASN A 249 -7.36 19.64 -3.26
N GLU A 250 -6.09 19.96 -3.43
CA GLU A 250 -5.32 19.70 -4.64
C GLU A 250 -4.00 19.01 -4.32
N LEU A 251 -3.55 18.16 -5.24
CA LEU A 251 -2.21 17.62 -5.25
C LEU A 251 -1.27 18.59 -5.95
N GLY A 252 -0.05 18.69 -5.47
CA GLY A 252 0.96 19.52 -6.10
C GLY A 252 1.97 20.10 -5.11
N PRO A 253 2.84 21.03 -5.57
CA PRO A 253 3.90 21.60 -4.73
C PRO A 253 3.40 22.32 -3.47
N GLU A 254 2.21 22.91 -3.50
CA GLU A 254 1.61 23.55 -2.32
C GLU A 254 1.29 22.51 -1.25
N ALA A 255 0.59 21.43 -1.61
CA ALA A 255 0.31 20.36 -0.68
C ALA A 255 1.60 19.71 -0.14
N GLY A 256 2.57 19.43 -1.02
CA GLY A 256 3.88 18.89 -0.64
C GLY A 256 4.67 19.82 0.30
N GLY A 257 4.52 21.14 0.16
CA GLY A 257 5.15 22.13 1.03
C GLY A 257 4.65 22.13 2.50
N HIS A 258 3.52 21.47 2.77
CA HIS A 258 2.98 21.30 4.12
C HIS A 258 3.36 19.99 4.80
N ILE A 259 3.98 19.05 4.09
CA ILE A 259 4.42 17.79 4.66
C ILE A 259 5.62 18.05 5.59
N VAL A 260 5.58 17.45 6.77
CA VAL A 260 6.60 17.60 7.83
C VAL A 260 6.91 16.24 8.45
N ASP A 261 7.98 16.18 9.25
CA ASP A 261 8.32 14.98 10.04
C ASP A 261 7.12 14.53 10.89
N LEU A 262 6.95 13.23 11.04
CA LEU A 262 5.88 12.67 11.86
C LEU A 262 5.96 13.13 13.31
N GLY A 263 4.85 13.66 13.82
CA GLY A 263 4.74 14.22 15.15
C GLY A 263 5.12 15.71 15.26
N ALA A 264 5.64 16.31 14.19
CA ALA A 264 5.86 17.76 14.13
C ALA A 264 4.64 18.52 13.55
N GLY A 265 3.69 17.78 12.95
CA GLY A 265 2.50 18.32 12.34
C GLY A 265 1.26 18.25 13.25
N VAL A 266 0.10 18.36 12.60
CA VAL A 266 -1.21 18.45 13.26
C VAL A 266 -2.17 17.33 12.88
N ALA A 267 -1.77 16.40 12.01
CA ALA A 267 -2.61 15.27 11.63
C ALA A 267 -2.86 14.34 12.86
N PRO A 268 -4.07 13.80 13.05
CA PRO A 268 -4.44 13.03 14.24
C PRO A 268 -3.90 11.58 14.17
N LEU A 269 -2.59 11.42 13.93
CA LEU A 269 -1.93 10.14 13.62
C LEU A 269 -2.03 9.12 14.77
N LYS A 270 -2.00 9.57 16.04
CA LYS A 270 -2.19 8.67 17.18
C LYS A 270 -3.57 8.03 17.17
N ALA A 271 -4.62 8.83 16.96
CA ALA A 271 -6.00 8.31 16.89
C ALA A 271 -6.18 7.37 15.68
N ALA A 272 -5.57 7.70 14.54
CA ALA A 272 -5.56 6.84 13.36
C ALA A 272 -4.85 5.50 13.63
N TYR A 273 -3.70 5.52 14.32
CA TYR A 273 -2.99 4.30 14.75
C TYR A 273 -3.86 3.42 15.65
N GLU A 274 -4.49 4.00 16.68
CA GLU A 274 -5.34 3.27 17.62
C GLU A 274 -6.54 2.62 16.90
N ALA A 275 -7.17 3.35 15.97
CA ALA A 275 -8.25 2.83 15.14
C ALA A 275 -7.77 1.69 14.22
N ALA A 276 -6.62 1.85 13.55
CA ALA A 276 -6.04 0.84 12.68
C ALA A 276 -5.65 -0.43 13.45
N ARG A 277 -5.03 -0.29 14.64
CA ARG A 277 -4.72 -1.42 15.50
C ARG A 277 -5.99 -2.18 15.91
N LYS A 278 -7.05 -1.47 16.28
CA LYS A 278 -8.35 -2.06 16.65
C LYS A 278 -9.03 -2.74 15.46
N ALA A 279 -8.86 -2.20 14.25
CA ALA A 279 -9.36 -2.78 13.00
C ALA A 279 -8.60 -4.05 12.57
N GLY A 280 -7.45 -4.37 13.18
CA GLY A 280 -6.60 -5.49 12.77
C GLY A 280 -5.79 -5.21 11.51
N THR A 281 -5.46 -3.94 11.26
CA THR A 281 -4.57 -3.53 10.17
C THR A 281 -3.23 -4.27 10.28
N GLU A 282 -2.73 -4.76 9.15
CA GLU A 282 -1.58 -5.68 9.14
C GLU A 282 -0.23 -4.96 9.06
N TYR A 283 -0.19 -3.79 8.38
CA TYR A 283 1.05 -3.06 8.10
C TYR A 283 0.92 -1.58 8.39
N PHE A 284 1.95 -1.03 9.05
CA PHE A 284 2.05 0.35 9.53
C PHE A 284 3.27 0.98 8.87
N ILE A 285 3.07 1.87 7.91
CA ILE A 285 4.07 2.32 6.95
C ILE A 285 4.30 3.82 7.10
N VAL A 286 5.56 4.22 7.25
CA VAL A 286 6.00 5.61 7.15
C VAL A 286 5.98 6.03 5.69
N ASP A 287 5.36 7.16 5.40
CA ASP A 287 5.36 7.77 4.07
C ASP A 287 5.54 9.28 4.19
N HIS A 288 6.66 9.79 3.67
CA HIS A 288 7.02 11.19 3.73
C HIS A 288 7.54 11.62 2.36
N ASP A 289 6.77 12.45 1.67
CA ASP A 289 7.18 12.95 0.35
C ASP A 289 8.19 14.09 0.47
N PRO A 290 9.16 14.22 -0.44
CA PRO A 290 10.03 15.37 -0.49
C PRO A 290 9.25 16.67 -0.76
N PRO A 291 9.74 17.85 -0.30
CA PRO A 291 11.07 18.07 0.29
C PRO A 291 11.14 17.76 1.80
N PHE A 292 12.28 17.27 2.28
CA PHE A 292 12.51 16.93 3.69
C PHE A 292 13.07 18.12 4.51
N GLN A 293 12.72 19.32 4.12
CA GLN A 293 13.26 20.55 4.70
C GLN A 293 14.80 20.59 4.64
N GLU A 294 15.49 20.71 5.78
CA GLU A 294 16.96 20.75 5.85
C GLU A 294 17.62 19.36 6.02
N LYS A 295 16.83 18.26 5.91
CA LYS A 295 17.28 16.89 6.13
C LYS A 295 17.52 16.14 4.83
N THR A 296 18.30 15.09 4.89
CA THR A 296 18.29 14.02 3.90
C THR A 296 17.07 13.12 4.11
N ALA A 297 16.66 12.38 3.08
CA ALA A 297 15.57 11.42 3.19
C ALA A 297 15.80 10.36 4.29
N LEU A 298 17.04 9.93 4.49
CA LEU A 298 17.37 8.94 5.53
C LEU A 298 17.34 9.53 6.95
N GLU A 299 17.68 10.82 7.12
CA GLU A 299 17.51 11.51 8.41
C GLU A 299 16.03 11.70 8.73
N ALA A 300 15.22 12.12 7.76
CA ALA A 300 13.74 12.19 7.92
C ALA A 300 13.17 10.79 8.23
N ALA A 301 13.59 9.76 7.50
CA ALA A 301 13.18 8.38 7.77
C ALA A 301 13.50 7.91 9.19
N SER A 302 14.64 8.37 9.76
CA SER A 302 14.99 8.02 11.15
C SER A 302 14.08 8.71 12.18
N VAL A 303 13.71 9.97 11.93
CA VAL A 303 12.77 10.72 12.80
C VAL A 303 11.39 10.06 12.75
N ASP A 304 10.90 9.80 11.56
CA ASP A 304 9.57 9.24 11.31
C ASP A 304 9.44 7.80 11.85
N TYR A 305 10.50 7.00 11.71
CA TYR A 305 10.59 5.68 12.34
C TYR A 305 10.39 5.79 13.85
N ALA A 306 11.11 6.71 14.50
CA ALA A 306 11.07 6.84 15.96
C ALA A 306 9.65 7.16 16.45
N TYR A 307 8.91 8.00 15.72
CA TYR A 307 7.52 8.33 16.00
C TYR A 307 6.61 7.11 15.92
N VAL A 308 6.56 6.40 14.77
CA VAL A 308 5.66 5.25 14.57
C VAL A 308 6.05 4.09 15.50
N ALA A 309 7.34 3.80 15.66
CA ALA A 309 7.81 2.80 16.61
C ALA A 309 7.45 3.16 18.07
N GLY A 310 7.36 4.46 18.38
CA GLY A 310 6.84 4.96 19.66
C GLY A 310 5.37 4.61 19.86
N LEU A 311 4.52 4.85 18.85
CA LEU A 311 3.10 4.47 18.87
C LEU A 311 2.91 2.95 19.03
N MET A 312 3.74 2.14 18.34
CA MET A 312 3.63 0.67 18.35
C MET A 312 4.03 0.04 19.69
N ARG A 313 4.81 0.75 20.52
CA ARG A 313 5.22 0.29 21.87
C ARG A 313 4.27 0.72 22.97
N ALA A 314 3.43 1.73 22.74
CA ALA A 314 2.47 2.26 23.70
C ALA A 314 1.19 1.42 23.77
#